data_44c08acfe8f836a8c06fe8e7efd0a447
#
_entry.id   44c08acfe8f836a8c06fe8e7efd0a447
#
_cell.length_a   1.000
_cell.length_b   1.000
_cell.length_c   1.000
_cell.angle_alpha   90.00
_cell.angle_beta   90.00
_cell.angle_gamma   90.00
#
_symmetry.space_group_name_H-M   'P 1'
#
loop_
_entity.id
_entity.type
_entity.pdbx_description
1 polymer ?
#
loop_
_entity_poly.entity_id
_entity_poly.type
_entity_poly.pdbx_seq_one_letter_code
_entity_poly.pdbx_strand_id
1 'polypeptide(L)'
;MVKDINEVLREAKSILKANEIDEREARLLLAFSLETTIEKLFIKKDITGIEYNKYIKIIKKRAEGMPYAYITGHKEFMKLDFIVNKNVLIPREDTEILVEETIKLNKKKILDMCTGSGCIAISLAKYIDNAEVEGVDISKRALTIAKLNAKQNNVVVNFINSNLFEEVTSTYDVIVSNPPYIRKKDMENLQKEVTREPEKALDGGEDGLYFYKKIIKEAKKYLNE
;
A
#
# COMPACT_ATOMS: atom_id res chain seq x y z
N MET A 1 -26.38 9.51 -25.09
CA MET A 1 -26.14 10.92 -24.79
C MET A 1 -24.65 11.09 -24.57
N VAL A 2 -24.04 12.10 -25.16
CA VAL A 2 -22.63 12.47 -25.05
C VAL A 2 -22.53 13.64 -24.07
N LYS A 3 -21.43 13.72 -23.30
CA LYS A 3 -21.19 14.79 -22.32
C LYS A 3 -19.81 15.41 -22.53
N ASP A 4 -19.73 16.74 -22.48
CA ASP A 4 -18.47 17.46 -22.53
C ASP A 4 -17.57 17.11 -21.33
N ILE A 5 -16.30 16.82 -21.61
CA ILE A 5 -15.33 16.37 -20.59
C ILE A 5 -15.06 17.47 -19.54
N ASN A 6 -15.07 18.75 -19.93
CA ASN A 6 -14.81 19.83 -18.99
C ASN A 6 -15.97 20.02 -18.01
N GLU A 7 -17.21 19.80 -18.48
CA GLU A 7 -18.39 19.82 -17.59
C GLU A 7 -18.35 18.67 -16.59
N VAL A 8 -18.03 17.47 -17.07
CA VAL A 8 -17.88 16.27 -16.23
C VAL A 8 -16.77 16.44 -15.20
N LEU A 9 -15.63 17.00 -15.58
CA LEU A 9 -14.52 17.30 -14.66
C LEU A 9 -14.89 18.37 -13.63
N ARG A 10 -15.65 19.41 -14.03
CA ARG A 10 -16.12 20.44 -13.08
C ARG A 10 -17.05 19.84 -12.02
N GLU A 11 -17.99 19.00 -12.44
CA GLU A 11 -18.90 18.27 -11.54
C GLU A 11 -18.09 17.40 -10.54
N ALA A 12 -17.17 16.58 -11.04
CA ALA A 12 -16.36 15.71 -10.23
C ALA A 12 -15.46 16.46 -9.22
N LYS A 13 -14.81 17.54 -9.66
CA LYS A 13 -14.02 18.42 -8.78
C LYS A 13 -14.87 19.02 -7.68
N SER A 14 -16.08 19.49 -8.01
CA SER A 14 -17.01 20.02 -7.01
C SER A 14 -17.37 18.96 -5.94
N ILE A 15 -17.62 17.71 -6.35
CA ILE A 15 -17.94 16.61 -5.44
C ILE A 15 -16.74 16.32 -4.54
N LEU A 16 -15.52 16.20 -5.09
CA LEU A 16 -14.32 15.90 -4.30
C LEU A 16 -14.01 17.01 -3.31
N LYS A 17 -14.03 18.27 -3.77
CA LYS A 17 -13.79 19.45 -2.92
C LYS A 17 -14.78 19.57 -1.77
N ALA A 18 -16.06 19.28 -2.00
CA ALA A 18 -17.09 19.27 -0.95
C ALA A 18 -16.84 18.18 0.13
N ASN A 19 -15.98 17.22 -0.13
CA ASN A 19 -15.58 16.16 0.79
C ASN A 19 -14.11 16.27 1.22
N GLU A 20 -13.49 17.46 1.08
CA GLU A 20 -12.10 17.76 1.49
C GLU A 20 -11.04 16.91 0.80
N ILE A 21 -11.33 16.46 -0.42
CA ILE A 21 -10.44 15.64 -1.25
C ILE A 21 -9.82 16.51 -2.35
N ASP A 22 -8.55 16.25 -2.66
CA ASP A 22 -7.84 16.97 -3.70
C ASP A 22 -8.56 16.86 -5.05
N GLU A 23 -9.00 17.99 -5.58
CA GLU A 23 -9.72 18.08 -6.86
C GLU A 23 -8.88 17.61 -8.08
N ARG A 24 -7.53 17.51 -7.92
CA ARG A 24 -6.67 16.98 -8.99
C ARG A 24 -6.96 15.51 -9.26
N GLU A 25 -7.42 14.76 -8.27
CA GLU A 25 -7.80 13.36 -8.43
C GLU A 25 -8.94 13.15 -9.43
N ALA A 26 -9.79 14.17 -9.66
CA ALA A 26 -10.86 14.07 -10.65
C ALA A 26 -10.35 13.67 -12.04
N ARG A 27 -9.25 14.28 -12.50
CA ARG A 27 -8.67 13.97 -13.81
C ARG A 27 -7.97 12.63 -13.84
N LEU A 28 -7.26 12.28 -12.77
CA LEU A 28 -6.59 10.99 -12.61
C LEU A 28 -7.60 9.84 -12.64
N LEU A 29 -8.69 9.96 -11.87
CA LEU A 29 -9.77 8.98 -11.85
C LEU A 29 -10.55 8.90 -13.16
N LEU A 30 -10.64 10.01 -13.92
CA LEU A 30 -11.22 9.96 -15.27
C LEU A 30 -10.33 9.17 -16.22
N ALA A 31 -9.01 9.43 -16.23
CA ALA A 31 -8.05 8.67 -17.01
C ALA A 31 -8.14 7.18 -16.70
N PHE A 32 -8.13 6.84 -15.40
CA PHE A 32 -8.30 5.46 -14.93
C PHE A 32 -9.62 4.84 -15.41
N SER A 33 -10.76 5.54 -15.27
CA SER A 33 -12.08 5.01 -15.63
C SER A 33 -12.24 4.73 -17.13
N LEU A 34 -11.50 5.49 -17.95
CA LEU A 34 -11.50 5.39 -19.41
C LEU A 34 -10.34 4.52 -19.95
N GLU A 35 -9.52 3.94 -19.05
CA GLU A 35 -8.36 3.11 -19.40
C GLU A 35 -7.43 3.84 -20.38
N THR A 36 -7.16 5.12 -20.12
CA THR A 36 -6.38 6.03 -20.97
C THR A 36 -5.36 6.82 -20.15
N THR A 37 -4.50 7.58 -20.83
CA THR A 37 -3.54 8.46 -20.17
C THR A 37 -4.09 9.89 -20.02
N ILE A 38 -3.49 10.65 -19.09
CA ILE A 38 -3.86 12.06 -18.86
C ILE A 38 -3.65 12.89 -20.13
N GLU A 39 -2.56 12.62 -20.87
CA GLU A 39 -2.24 13.34 -22.12
C GLU A 39 -3.34 13.16 -23.17
N LYS A 40 -3.86 11.92 -23.30
CA LYS A 40 -4.96 11.63 -24.22
C LYS A 40 -6.27 12.29 -23.82
N LEU A 41 -6.47 12.57 -22.53
CA LEU A 41 -7.65 13.32 -22.08
C LEU A 41 -7.65 14.77 -22.54
N PHE A 42 -6.47 15.40 -22.79
CA PHE A 42 -6.42 16.78 -23.27
C PHE A 42 -6.97 16.96 -24.68
N ILE A 43 -6.94 15.91 -25.50
CA ILE A 43 -7.45 15.93 -26.88
C ILE A 43 -8.86 15.33 -27.00
N LYS A 44 -9.33 14.60 -25.99
CA LYS A 44 -10.67 14.04 -25.95
C LYS A 44 -11.67 15.11 -25.49
N LYS A 45 -12.66 15.44 -26.31
CA LYS A 45 -13.66 16.49 -26.03
C LYS A 45 -14.85 15.98 -25.23
N ASP A 46 -15.28 14.76 -25.52
CA ASP A 46 -16.54 14.21 -25.05
C ASP A 46 -16.38 12.78 -24.53
N ILE A 47 -17.28 12.37 -23.64
CA ILE A 47 -17.47 11.00 -23.19
C ILE A 47 -18.92 10.55 -23.38
N THR A 48 -19.10 9.24 -23.55
CA THR A 48 -20.44 8.64 -23.64
C THR A 48 -21.14 8.64 -22.28
N GLY A 49 -22.48 8.49 -22.30
CA GLY A 49 -23.23 8.36 -21.04
C GLY A 49 -22.84 7.13 -20.21
N ILE A 50 -22.37 6.05 -20.84
CA ILE A 50 -21.87 4.84 -20.14
C ILE A 50 -20.56 5.17 -19.41
N GLU A 51 -19.61 5.81 -20.10
CA GLU A 51 -18.33 6.25 -19.52
C GLU A 51 -18.56 7.23 -18.36
N TYR A 52 -19.47 8.20 -18.53
CA TYR A 52 -19.87 9.12 -17.48
C TYR A 52 -20.39 8.39 -16.24
N ASN A 53 -21.32 7.43 -16.41
CA ASN A 53 -21.91 6.70 -15.29
C ASN A 53 -20.84 5.83 -14.55
N LYS A 54 -19.91 5.21 -15.29
CA LYS A 54 -18.76 4.49 -14.72
C LYS A 54 -17.90 5.45 -13.89
N TYR A 55 -17.54 6.59 -14.45
CA TYR A 55 -16.71 7.60 -13.81
C TYR A 55 -17.35 8.23 -12.57
N ILE A 56 -18.59 8.72 -12.65
CA ILE A 56 -19.25 9.38 -11.52
C ILE A 56 -19.47 8.42 -10.34
N LYS A 57 -19.65 7.12 -10.61
CA LYS A 57 -19.70 6.09 -9.56
C LYS A 57 -18.35 5.97 -8.82
N ILE A 58 -17.23 6.09 -9.52
CA ILE A 58 -15.88 6.10 -8.93
C ILE A 58 -15.70 7.36 -8.08
N ILE A 59 -16.09 8.54 -8.59
CA ILE A 59 -16.00 9.81 -7.86
C ILE A 59 -16.83 9.76 -6.55
N LYS A 60 -18.04 9.22 -6.60
CA LYS A 60 -18.87 9.04 -5.39
C LYS A 60 -18.22 8.13 -4.37
N LYS A 61 -17.67 6.98 -4.79
CA LYS A 61 -16.92 6.09 -3.88
C LYS A 61 -15.73 6.81 -3.25
N ARG A 62 -15.01 7.61 -4.05
CA ARG A 62 -13.89 8.40 -3.54
C ARG A 62 -14.36 9.42 -2.48
N ALA A 63 -15.44 10.14 -2.76
CA ALA A 63 -16.08 11.08 -1.85
C ALA A 63 -16.58 10.41 -0.55
N GLU A 64 -16.97 9.14 -0.61
CA GLU A 64 -17.33 8.31 0.55
C GLU A 64 -16.09 7.84 1.36
N GLY A 65 -14.88 8.31 1.03
CA GLY A 65 -13.64 7.98 1.74
C GLY A 65 -12.98 6.68 1.29
N MET A 66 -13.31 6.15 0.09
CA MET A 66 -12.54 5.05 -0.47
C MET A 66 -11.16 5.56 -0.90
N PRO A 67 -10.04 4.99 -0.42
CA PRO A 67 -8.71 5.41 -0.82
C PRO A 67 -8.52 5.34 -2.33
N TYR A 68 -7.84 6.36 -2.91
CA TYR A 68 -7.50 6.39 -4.33
C TYR A 68 -6.80 5.10 -4.79
N ALA A 69 -5.83 4.63 -4.02
CA ALA A 69 -5.09 3.41 -4.31
C ALA A 69 -5.98 2.15 -4.34
N TYR A 70 -7.02 2.08 -3.50
CA TYR A 70 -7.98 0.96 -3.56
C TYR A 70 -8.96 1.05 -4.72
N ILE A 71 -9.25 2.25 -5.19
CA ILE A 71 -10.07 2.46 -6.39
C ILE A 71 -9.29 2.01 -7.63
N THR A 72 -8.03 2.40 -7.74
CA THR A 72 -7.18 2.06 -8.87
C THR A 72 -6.59 0.66 -8.78
N GLY A 73 -6.52 0.09 -7.58
CA GLY A 73 -5.91 -1.20 -7.30
C GLY A 73 -4.38 -1.16 -7.20
N HIS A 74 -3.76 0.03 -7.31
CA HIS A 74 -2.32 0.19 -7.43
C HIS A 74 -1.77 1.33 -6.56
N LYS A 75 -0.55 1.16 -6.07
CA LYS A 75 0.26 2.18 -5.39
C LYS A 75 1.71 2.05 -5.81
N GLU A 76 2.30 3.14 -6.25
CA GLU A 76 3.74 3.23 -6.45
C GLU A 76 4.46 3.31 -5.08
N PHE A 77 5.57 2.59 -4.94
CA PHE A 77 6.47 2.60 -3.79
C PHE A 77 7.88 2.23 -4.27
N MET A 78 8.90 2.99 -3.91
CA MET A 78 10.29 2.76 -4.38
C MET A 78 10.37 2.62 -5.92
N LYS A 79 9.62 3.41 -6.66
CA LYS A 79 9.51 3.33 -8.15
C LYS A 79 9.05 1.96 -8.68
N LEU A 80 8.46 1.14 -7.86
CA LEU A 80 7.83 -0.14 -8.21
C LEU A 80 6.32 -0.01 -8.08
N ASP A 81 5.58 -0.76 -8.91
CA ASP A 81 4.12 -0.78 -8.83
C ASP A 81 3.63 -1.93 -7.94
N PHE A 82 2.75 -1.62 -7.00
CA PHE A 82 2.19 -2.59 -6.06
C PHE A 82 0.67 -2.67 -6.18
N ILE A 83 0.16 -3.88 -6.37
CA ILE A 83 -1.25 -4.21 -6.24
C ILE A 83 -1.63 -4.01 -4.76
N VAL A 84 -2.70 -3.25 -4.54
CA VAL A 84 -3.25 -3.01 -3.21
C VAL A 84 -4.77 -3.16 -3.19
N ASN A 85 -5.30 -3.61 -2.08
CA ASN A 85 -6.74 -3.69 -1.82
C ASN A 85 -7.00 -3.72 -0.30
N LYS A 86 -8.26 -3.83 0.11
CA LYS A 86 -8.69 -3.85 1.51
C LYS A 86 -8.04 -4.93 2.42
N ASN A 87 -7.15 -5.77 1.90
CA ASN A 87 -6.48 -6.81 2.69
C ASN A 87 -5.07 -6.41 3.11
N VAL A 88 -4.53 -5.28 2.62
CA VAL A 88 -3.18 -4.80 2.91
C VAL A 88 -3.17 -3.32 3.20
N LEU A 89 -2.26 -2.88 4.06
CA LEU A 89 -1.95 -1.45 4.22
C LEU A 89 -1.47 -0.88 2.88
N ILE A 90 -1.93 0.31 2.54
CA ILE A 90 -1.39 1.05 1.39
C ILE A 90 0.04 1.49 1.72
N PRO A 91 1.06 1.16 0.92
CA PRO A 91 2.44 1.59 1.17
C PRO A 91 2.54 3.11 1.38
N ARG A 92 3.29 3.52 2.42
CA ARG A 92 3.48 4.93 2.80
C ARG A 92 4.85 5.41 2.33
N GLU A 93 4.92 6.64 1.85
CA GLU A 93 6.18 7.27 1.39
C GLU A 93 7.24 7.31 2.48
N ASP A 94 6.87 7.59 3.73
CA ASP A 94 7.79 7.57 4.87
C ASP A 94 8.48 6.21 5.07
N THR A 95 7.84 5.11 4.62
CA THR A 95 8.42 3.76 4.70
C THR A 95 9.53 3.55 3.66
N GLU A 96 9.63 4.37 2.63
CA GLU A 96 10.73 4.32 1.66
C GLU A 96 12.07 4.61 2.34
N ILE A 97 12.09 5.49 3.34
CA ILE A 97 13.29 5.80 4.14
C ILE A 97 13.83 4.52 4.81
N LEU A 98 12.95 3.67 5.36
CA LEU A 98 13.37 2.40 5.96
C LEU A 98 14.04 1.48 4.93
N VAL A 99 13.50 1.42 3.72
CA VAL A 99 14.07 0.62 2.63
C VAL A 99 15.43 1.18 2.20
N GLU A 100 15.53 2.50 2.00
CA GLU A 100 16.77 3.18 1.61
C GLU A 100 17.89 2.97 2.64
N GLU A 101 17.60 3.12 3.93
CA GLU A 101 18.58 2.87 5.00
C GLU A 101 19.00 1.40 5.04
N THR A 102 18.06 0.47 4.80
CA THR A 102 18.38 -0.97 4.76
C THR A 102 19.26 -1.32 3.57
N ILE A 103 19.03 -0.72 2.39
CA ILE A 103 19.87 -0.91 1.21
C ILE A 103 21.32 -0.48 1.49
N LYS A 104 21.53 0.63 2.21
CA LYS A 104 22.88 1.13 2.55
C LYS A 104 23.68 0.14 3.40
N LEU A 105 23.04 -0.70 4.20
CA LEU A 105 23.70 -1.74 4.98
C LEU A 105 24.30 -2.84 4.10
N ASN A 106 23.84 -2.99 2.87
CA ASN A 106 24.28 -3.99 1.88
C ASN A 106 24.35 -5.44 2.43
N LYS A 107 23.42 -5.76 3.33
CA LYS A 107 23.26 -7.10 3.92
C LYS A 107 22.42 -7.98 3.00
N LYS A 108 22.61 -9.30 3.10
CA LYS A 108 22.02 -10.22 2.12
C LYS A 108 20.82 -11.00 2.64
N LYS A 109 20.88 -11.44 3.87
CA LYS A 109 19.81 -12.26 4.46
C LYS A 109 18.91 -11.38 5.31
N ILE A 110 17.71 -11.12 4.83
CA ILE A 110 16.83 -10.06 5.35
C ILE A 110 15.46 -10.61 5.68
N LEU A 111 14.95 -10.27 6.86
CA LEU A 111 13.58 -10.53 7.27
C LEU A 111 12.77 -9.23 7.29
N ASP A 112 11.66 -9.19 6.56
CA ASP A 112 10.64 -8.15 6.66
C ASP A 112 9.47 -8.64 7.52
N MET A 113 9.40 -8.14 8.75
CA MET A 113 8.38 -8.50 9.72
C MET A 113 7.16 -7.60 9.58
N CYS A 114 5.95 -8.19 9.51
CA CYS A 114 4.68 -7.53 9.18
C CYS A 114 4.68 -6.98 7.74
N THR A 115 5.02 -7.83 6.78
CA THR A 115 5.31 -7.47 5.39
C THR A 115 4.12 -6.89 4.63
N GLY A 116 2.88 -7.14 5.03
CA GLY A 116 1.66 -6.61 4.41
C GLY A 116 1.56 -6.87 2.91
N SER A 117 1.64 -5.83 2.10
CA SER A 117 1.67 -5.92 0.63
C SER A 117 2.97 -6.47 0.06
N GLY A 118 3.99 -6.68 0.91
CA GLY A 118 5.33 -7.07 0.51
C GLY A 118 6.22 -5.91 0.04
N CYS A 119 5.77 -4.66 0.18
CA CYS A 119 6.45 -3.52 -0.43
C CYS A 119 7.90 -3.35 0.05
N ILE A 120 8.20 -3.56 1.33
CA ILE A 120 9.56 -3.52 1.87
C ILE A 120 10.37 -4.71 1.34
N ALA A 121 9.91 -5.94 1.57
CA ALA A 121 10.60 -7.16 1.17
C ALA A 121 10.92 -7.19 -0.33
N ILE A 122 9.95 -6.82 -1.17
CA ILE A 122 10.08 -6.82 -2.62
C ILE A 122 11.08 -5.75 -3.09
N SER A 123 11.02 -4.56 -2.49
CA SER A 123 11.98 -3.48 -2.81
C SER A 123 13.40 -3.87 -2.42
N LEU A 124 13.60 -4.49 -1.25
CA LEU A 124 14.92 -4.98 -0.82
C LEU A 124 15.44 -6.08 -1.77
N ALA A 125 14.58 -7.04 -2.14
CA ALA A 125 14.94 -8.08 -3.12
C ALA A 125 15.23 -7.51 -4.51
N LYS A 126 14.65 -6.36 -4.88
CA LYS A 126 14.87 -5.70 -6.17
C LYS A 126 16.17 -4.93 -6.23
N TYR A 127 16.53 -4.23 -5.14
CA TYR A 127 17.61 -3.26 -5.14
C TYR A 127 18.90 -3.74 -4.47
N ILE A 128 18.88 -4.91 -3.80
CA ILE A 128 20.09 -5.51 -3.24
C ILE A 128 20.43 -6.77 -4.03
N ASP A 129 21.55 -6.75 -4.74
CA ASP A 129 22.01 -7.88 -5.54
C ASP A 129 22.19 -9.14 -4.68
N ASN A 130 21.63 -10.25 -5.15
CA ASN A 130 21.67 -11.56 -4.46
C ASN A 130 21.13 -11.54 -3.02
N ALA A 131 20.17 -10.67 -2.72
CA ALA A 131 19.51 -10.70 -1.42
C ALA A 131 18.58 -11.93 -1.29
N GLU A 132 18.65 -12.58 -0.15
CA GLU A 132 17.71 -13.62 0.31
C GLU A 132 16.73 -12.95 1.26
N VAL A 133 15.52 -12.65 0.77
CA VAL A 133 14.52 -11.91 1.53
C VAL A 133 13.36 -12.81 1.89
N GLU A 134 13.00 -12.82 3.18
CA GLU A 134 11.79 -13.43 3.67
C GLU A 134 10.83 -12.35 4.20
N GLY A 135 9.54 -12.52 3.92
CA GLY A 135 8.48 -11.63 4.42
C GLY A 135 7.51 -12.39 5.31
N VAL A 136 7.27 -11.89 6.51
CA VAL A 136 6.37 -12.51 7.48
C VAL A 136 5.11 -11.66 7.67
N ASP A 137 3.95 -12.30 7.66
CA ASP A 137 2.69 -11.68 8.03
C ASP A 137 1.71 -12.70 8.63
N ILE A 138 0.90 -12.25 9.59
CA ILE A 138 -0.16 -13.06 10.20
C ILE A 138 -1.35 -13.27 9.24
N SER A 139 -1.53 -12.37 8.29
CA SER A 139 -2.64 -12.35 7.34
C SER A 139 -2.34 -13.15 6.07
N LYS A 140 -2.92 -14.34 5.93
CA LYS A 140 -2.84 -15.11 4.68
C LYS A 140 -3.33 -14.32 3.46
N ARG A 141 -4.29 -13.39 3.65
CA ARG A 141 -4.80 -12.54 2.58
C ARG A 141 -3.76 -11.50 2.16
N ALA A 142 -3.04 -10.92 3.11
CA ALA A 142 -1.95 -10.00 2.81
C ALA A 142 -0.83 -10.74 2.04
N LEU A 143 -0.43 -11.93 2.49
CA LEU A 143 0.57 -12.73 1.79
C LEU A 143 0.16 -13.15 0.38
N THR A 144 -1.15 -13.31 0.12
CA THR A 144 -1.63 -13.54 -1.26
C THR A 144 -1.31 -12.33 -2.14
N ILE A 145 -1.54 -11.12 -1.65
CA ILE A 145 -1.21 -9.88 -2.38
C ILE A 145 0.31 -9.72 -2.51
N ALA A 146 1.07 -9.97 -1.44
CA ALA A 146 2.53 -9.90 -1.48
C ALA A 146 3.14 -10.84 -2.54
N LYS A 147 2.63 -12.07 -2.66
CA LYS A 147 3.04 -13.02 -3.71
C LYS A 147 2.73 -12.53 -5.12
N LEU A 148 1.57 -11.90 -5.34
CA LEU A 148 1.23 -11.28 -6.62
C LEU A 148 2.17 -10.12 -6.93
N ASN A 149 2.48 -9.29 -5.95
CA ASN A 149 3.39 -8.16 -6.08
C ASN A 149 4.83 -8.61 -6.38
N ALA A 150 5.32 -9.67 -5.72
CA ALA A 150 6.65 -10.23 -6.03
C ALA A 150 6.73 -10.72 -7.48
N LYS A 151 5.68 -11.44 -7.94
CA LYS A 151 5.60 -11.89 -9.34
C LYS A 151 5.56 -10.71 -10.31
N GLN A 152 4.75 -9.69 -10.04
CA GLN A 152 4.62 -8.49 -10.90
C GLN A 152 5.95 -7.75 -11.03
N ASN A 153 6.72 -7.63 -9.94
CA ASN A 153 8.01 -6.93 -9.92
C ASN A 153 9.21 -7.82 -10.30
N ASN A 154 8.95 -9.08 -10.69
CA ASN A 154 9.97 -10.06 -11.13
C ASN A 154 11.07 -10.27 -10.08
N VAL A 155 10.69 -10.49 -8.83
CA VAL A 155 11.60 -10.81 -7.72
C VAL A 155 11.15 -12.07 -6.99
N VAL A 156 12.09 -12.73 -6.33
CA VAL A 156 11.84 -13.89 -5.48
C VAL A 156 11.90 -13.46 -4.02
N VAL A 157 10.82 -13.66 -3.30
CA VAL A 157 10.70 -13.45 -1.86
C VAL A 157 9.98 -14.65 -1.26
N ASN A 158 10.52 -15.21 -0.19
CA ASN A 158 9.86 -16.28 0.56
C ASN A 158 8.88 -15.67 1.57
N PHE A 159 7.59 -15.99 1.43
CA PHE A 159 6.55 -15.46 2.34
C PHE A 159 6.05 -16.51 3.32
N ILE A 160 6.19 -16.22 4.61
CA ILE A 160 5.85 -17.08 5.75
C ILE A 160 4.60 -16.54 6.43
N ASN A 161 3.59 -17.38 6.63
CA ASN A 161 2.43 -17.02 7.43
C ASN A 161 2.73 -17.33 8.90
N SER A 162 3.00 -16.30 9.68
CA SER A 162 3.39 -16.42 11.09
C SER A 162 2.87 -15.23 11.91
N ASN A 163 2.63 -15.49 13.19
CA ASN A 163 2.46 -14.44 14.18
C ASN A 163 3.84 -14.05 14.71
N LEU A 164 4.41 -12.99 14.16
CA LEU A 164 5.80 -12.59 14.39
C LEU A 164 6.76 -13.77 14.12
N PHE A 165 7.56 -14.17 15.09
CA PHE A 165 8.62 -15.17 14.95
C PHE A 165 8.17 -16.63 15.11
N GLU A 166 6.90 -16.91 15.37
CA GLU A 166 6.43 -18.26 15.74
C GLU A 166 6.83 -19.36 14.72
N GLU A 167 6.78 -19.06 13.42
CA GLU A 167 7.13 -19.99 12.34
C GLU A 167 8.48 -19.65 11.66
N VAL A 168 9.23 -18.70 12.22
CA VAL A 168 10.54 -18.30 11.69
C VAL A 168 11.60 -19.25 12.23
N THR A 169 12.33 -19.91 11.32
CA THR A 169 13.34 -20.92 11.67
C THR A 169 14.77 -20.51 11.28
N SER A 170 14.90 -19.48 10.47
CA SER A 170 16.18 -18.96 9.97
C SER A 170 16.73 -17.83 10.85
N THR A 171 18.00 -17.50 10.65
CA THR A 171 18.63 -16.28 11.15
C THR A 171 18.96 -15.33 10.00
N TYR A 172 19.09 -14.03 10.29
CA TYR A 172 19.18 -12.95 9.31
C TYR A 172 20.28 -11.97 9.67
N ASP A 173 20.81 -11.29 8.66
CA ASP A 173 21.75 -10.19 8.87
C ASP A 173 21.05 -8.91 9.29
N VAL A 174 19.78 -8.74 8.84
CA VAL A 174 18.93 -7.60 9.15
C VAL A 174 17.48 -8.05 9.32
N ILE A 175 16.81 -7.49 10.31
CA ILE A 175 15.35 -7.60 10.49
C ILE A 175 14.79 -6.19 10.37
N VAL A 176 13.87 -6.00 9.43
CA VAL A 176 13.15 -4.74 9.22
C VAL A 176 11.68 -4.91 9.51
N SER A 177 11.00 -3.85 9.92
CA SER A 177 9.57 -3.90 10.16
C SER A 177 8.93 -2.52 10.12
N ASN A 178 7.77 -2.43 9.51
CA ASN A 178 6.81 -1.35 9.72
C ASN A 178 5.52 -1.96 10.34
N PRO A 179 5.53 -2.30 11.63
CA PRO A 179 4.42 -2.97 12.28
C PRO A 179 3.29 -1.99 12.59
N PRO A 180 2.09 -2.47 12.94
CA PRO A 180 1.01 -1.62 13.43
C PRO A 180 1.46 -0.80 14.66
N TYR A 181 1.19 0.52 14.65
CA TYR A 181 1.69 1.44 15.69
C TYR A 181 0.67 2.50 16.15
N ILE A 182 -0.55 2.49 15.62
CA ILE A 182 -1.57 3.44 16.05
C ILE A 182 -2.09 3.01 17.43
N ARG A 183 -2.11 3.97 18.37
CA ARG A 183 -2.65 3.71 19.70
C ARG A 183 -4.13 3.46 19.62
N LYS A 184 -4.64 2.53 20.43
CA LYS A 184 -6.05 2.16 20.44
C LYS A 184 -6.99 3.36 20.60
N LYS A 185 -6.66 4.31 21.47
CA LYS A 185 -7.44 5.56 21.66
C LYS A 185 -7.49 6.46 20.42
N ASP A 186 -6.48 6.37 19.53
CA ASP A 186 -6.40 7.21 18.35
C ASP A 186 -7.11 6.55 17.13
N MET A 187 -7.48 5.26 17.23
CA MET A 187 -8.18 4.52 16.17
C MET A 187 -9.55 5.14 15.84
N GLU A 188 -10.22 5.75 16.79
CA GLU A 188 -11.53 6.40 16.59
C GLU A 188 -11.42 7.74 15.86
N ASN A 189 -10.22 8.35 15.83
CA ASN A 189 -9.97 9.67 15.24
C ASN A 189 -9.22 9.59 13.89
N LEU A 190 -9.17 8.43 13.27
CA LEU A 190 -8.50 8.26 11.99
C LEU A 190 -9.24 8.97 10.86
N GLN A 191 -8.47 9.44 9.88
CA GLN A 191 -9.03 9.94 8.64
C GLN A 191 -9.92 8.87 8.00
N LYS A 192 -11.01 9.30 7.39
CA LYS A 192 -12.02 8.42 6.79
C LYS A 192 -11.43 7.39 5.81
N GLU A 193 -10.39 7.75 5.09
CA GLU A 193 -9.67 6.85 4.19
C GLU A 193 -8.93 5.75 4.93
N VAL A 194 -8.24 6.10 6.00
CA VAL A 194 -7.46 5.15 6.81
C VAL A 194 -8.38 4.13 7.48
N THR A 195 -9.62 4.51 7.83
CA THR A 195 -10.61 3.57 8.39
C THR A 195 -11.06 2.49 7.40
N ARG A 196 -10.73 2.64 6.09
CA ARG A 196 -11.00 1.62 5.05
C ARG A 196 -9.91 0.56 4.95
N GLU A 197 -8.77 0.81 5.60
CA GLU A 197 -7.64 -0.12 5.62
C GLU A 197 -7.81 -1.19 6.70
N PRO A 198 -7.07 -2.32 6.63
CA PRO A 198 -7.26 -3.39 7.62
C PRO A 198 -6.90 -2.91 9.03
N GLU A 199 -7.83 -3.00 9.97
CA GLU A 199 -7.61 -2.63 11.38
C GLU A 199 -6.34 -3.29 11.96
N LYS A 200 -6.13 -4.58 11.66
CA LYS A 200 -4.94 -5.33 12.09
C LYS A 200 -3.61 -4.76 11.60
N ALA A 201 -3.63 -3.95 10.54
CA ALA A 201 -2.44 -3.29 10.03
C ALA A 201 -2.21 -1.90 10.66
N LEU A 202 -3.15 -1.44 11.49
CA LEU A 202 -3.15 -0.11 12.11
C LEU A 202 -2.96 -0.18 13.62
N ASP A 203 -3.73 -1.05 14.30
CA ASP A 203 -3.80 -1.11 15.76
C ASP A 203 -2.49 -1.64 16.37
N GLY A 204 -1.74 -0.75 17.00
CA GLY A 204 -0.50 -1.04 17.74
C GLY A 204 -0.71 -1.31 19.24
N GLY A 205 -1.95 -1.47 19.69
CA GLY A 205 -2.30 -1.68 21.08
C GLY A 205 -2.45 -0.38 21.87
N GLU A 206 -2.53 -0.46 23.18
CA GLU A 206 -2.86 0.66 24.09
C GLU A 206 -1.91 1.87 23.91
N ASP A 207 -0.60 1.61 23.80
CA ASP A 207 0.43 2.64 23.68
C ASP A 207 1.05 2.75 22.27
N GLY A 208 0.58 1.94 21.31
CA GLY A 208 1.13 1.87 19.95
C GLY A 208 2.46 1.11 19.84
N LEU A 209 2.97 0.56 20.94
CA LEU A 209 4.29 -0.06 20.99
C LEU A 209 4.24 -1.59 21.15
N TYR A 210 3.06 -2.18 21.09
CA TYR A 210 2.89 -3.62 21.36
C TYR A 210 3.78 -4.49 20.48
N PHE A 211 3.77 -4.27 19.18
CA PHE A 211 4.57 -5.05 18.22
C PHE A 211 6.05 -4.71 18.32
N TYR A 212 6.42 -3.45 18.48
CA TYR A 212 7.82 -3.05 18.67
C TYR A 212 8.45 -3.75 19.87
N LYS A 213 7.77 -3.76 21.02
CA LYS A 213 8.26 -4.44 22.24
C LYS A 213 8.48 -5.93 22.01
N LYS A 214 7.56 -6.59 21.30
CA LYS A 214 7.68 -8.03 20.99
C LYS A 214 8.82 -8.30 20.01
N ILE A 215 8.88 -7.55 18.92
CA ILE A 215 9.91 -7.73 17.89
C ILE A 215 11.30 -7.51 18.49
N ILE A 216 11.54 -6.41 19.21
CA ILE A 216 12.84 -6.09 19.80
C ILE A 216 13.26 -7.16 20.82
N LYS A 217 12.34 -7.65 21.64
CA LYS A 217 12.61 -8.68 22.64
C LYS A 217 13.12 -9.98 22.03
N GLU A 218 12.58 -10.37 20.87
CA GLU A 218 12.88 -11.66 20.26
C GLU A 218 13.92 -11.58 19.13
N ALA A 219 14.04 -10.45 18.44
CA ALA A 219 14.88 -10.26 17.26
C ALA A 219 16.32 -10.74 17.45
N LYS A 220 16.90 -10.53 18.65
CA LYS A 220 18.29 -10.95 18.95
C LYS A 220 18.53 -12.45 18.73
N LYS A 221 17.51 -13.29 18.88
CA LYS A 221 17.62 -14.76 18.67
C LYS A 221 17.73 -15.14 17.19
N TYR A 222 17.30 -14.22 16.32
CA TYR A 222 17.19 -14.42 14.87
C TYR A 222 18.17 -13.54 14.08
N LEU A 223 19.05 -12.79 14.77
CA LEU A 223 20.12 -12.03 14.14
C LEU A 223 21.41 -12.83 14.12
N ASN A 224 22.09 -12.83 12.97
CA ASN A 224 23.46 -13.32 12.82
C ASN A 224 24.42 -12.45 13.66
N GLU A 225 25.57 -13.02 14.07
CA GLU A 225 26.64 -12.29 14.77
C GLU A 225 27.35 -11.28 13.84
#